data_10d0795c65230f0d3f2f2b1b524122b6
#
_entry.id   10d0795c65230f0d3f2f2b1b524122b6
#
_cell.length_a   1.000
_cell.length_b   1.000
_cell.length_c   1.000
_cell.angle_alpha   90.00
_cell.angle_beta   90.00
_cell.angle_gamma   90.00
#
_symmetry.space_group_name_H-M   'P 1'
#
loop_
_entity.id
_entity.type
_entity.pdbx_description
1 polymer ?
#
loop_
_entity_poly.entity_id
_entity_poly.type
_entity_poly.pdbx_seq_one_letter_code
_entity_poly.pdbx_strand_id
1 'polypeptide(L)'
;MDLSLESALNVPGGEPSGNIAGRPLDEWNAAYAKVESYFHALRIRNKVLLGRLVIHVLKRAMRRAAQEPQLSATELAAEEMDLVVTEWFGQVLQEAPVGANHMLSTRGRLALLLVDMPGKWQEQFLHPPPWPEEFIKAMREAYLRAGPDFQLAKMAPRPLDLGPIATLSNLSMLPFRKMIFVWFLLMLLFVVLFVVTHNSQQNHHLLNEFVTWVRNLFD
;
A
#
# COMPACT_ATOMS: atom_id res chain seq x y z
N MET A 1 -26.28 22.71 7.10
CA MET A 1 -26.15 23.84 6.14
C MET A 1 -25.15 23.35 5.11
N ASP A 2 -25.68 22.72 4.05
CA ASP A 2 -24.85 22.21 2.96
C ASP A 2 -24.36 23.40 2.14
N LEU A 3 -23.10 23.75 2.28
CA LEU A 3 -22.44 24.69 1.38
C LEU A 3 -22.19 23.93 0.07
N SER A 4 -23.13 24.04 -0.87
CA SER A 4 -22.91 23.48 -2.21
C SER A 4 -21.79 24.25 -2.89
N LEU A 5 -21.04 23.58 -3.75
CA LEU A 5 -19.96 24.17 -4.54
C LEU A 5 -20.43 25.37 -5.37
N GLU A 6 -21.71 25.38 -5.76
CA GLU A 6 -22.38 26.47 -6.47
C GLU A 6 -22.34 27.81 -5.73
N SER A 7 -22.47 27.80 -4.38
CA SER A 7 -22.44 29.03 -3.58
C SER A 7 -21.05 29.64 -3.48
N ALA A 8 -20.01 28.82 -3.61
CA ALA A 8 -18.62 29.24 -3.46
C ALA A 8 -17.97 29.70 -4.79
N LEU A 9 -18.55 29.28 -5.92
CA LEU A 9 -18.03 29.54 -7.28
C LEU A 9 -18.88 30.53 -8.05
N ASN A 10 -19.55 31.48 -7.39
CA ASN A 10 -20.39 32.49 -8.03
C ASN A 10 -19.62 33.21 -9.16
N VAL A 11 -19.71 32.65 -10.37
CA VAL A 11 -19.20 33.22 -11.61
C VAL A 11 -20.31 34.04 -12.22
N PRO A 12 -20.23 35.37 -12.26
CA PRO A 12 -21.29 36.16 -12.83
C PRO A 12 -21.37 35.91 -14.35
N GLY A 13 -22.49 35.35 -14.82
CA GLY A 13 -22.91 35.42 -16.22
C GLY A 13 -22.71 34.19 -17.09
N GLY A 14 -22.58 32.99 -16.53
CA GLY A 14 -22.59 31.76 -17.32
C GLY A 14 -23.92 31.03 -17.20
N GLU A 15 -24.56 30.68 -18.32
CA GLU A 15 -25.63 29.67 -18.39
C GLU A 15 -25.27 28.43 -17.54
N PRO A 16 -26.25 27.71 -16.94
CA PRO A 16 -25.98 26.50 -16.19
C PRO A 16 -25.66 25.32 -17.13
N SER A 17 -24.70 25.50 -18.01
CA SER A 17 -24.02 24.38 -18.63
C SER A 17 -23.08 23.82 -17.57
N GLY A 18 -23.44 22.69 -16.95
CA GLY A 18 -22.79 22.10 -15.80
C GLY A 18 -21.32 21.66 -16.00
N ASN A 19 -20.55 22.45 -16.76
CA ASN A 19 -19.13 22.21 -17.03
C ASN A 19 -18.27 23.32 -16.42
N ILE A 20 -17.37 22.94 -15.53
CA ILE A 20 -16.35 23.80 -14.92
C ILE A 20 -14.99 23.36 -15.44
N ALA A 21 -14.21 24.30 -16.00
CA ALA A 21 -12.89 24.00 -16.58
C ALA A 21 -12.90 22.82 -17.59
N GLY A 22 -13.97 22.75 -18.42
CA GLY A 22 -14.13 21.70 -19.45
C GLY A 22 -14.62 20.34 -18.93
N ARG A 23 -15.00 20.22 -17.67
CA ARG A 23 -15.47 18.98 -17.05
C ARG A 23 -16.83 19.14 -16.41
N PRO A 24 -17.65 18.07 -16.35
CA PRO A 24 -18.97 18.10 -15.74
C PRO A 24 -18.86 18.39 -14.23
N LEU A 25 -19.88 19.10 -13.71
CA LEU A 25 -19.97 19.46 -12.30
C LEU A 25 -19.90 18.25 -11.37
N ASP A 26 -20.45 17.13 -11.79
CA ASP A 26 -20.44 15.88 -10.98
C ASP A 26 -19.02 15.34 -10.73
N GLU A 27 -18.10 15.48 -11.68
CA GLU A 27 -16.70 15.14 -11.46
C GLU A 27 -16.06 16.04 -10.41
N TRP A 28 -16.37 17.34 -10.42
CA TRP A 28 -15.86 18.26 -9.41
C TRP A 28 -16.49 18.05 -8.04
N ASN A 29 -17.75 17.61 -7.97
CA ASN A 29 -18.39 17.19 -6.72
C ASN A 29 -17.72 15.95 -6.13
N ALA A 30 -17.38 14.96 -6.98
CA ALA A 30 -16.62 13.79 -6.56
C ALA A 30 -15.21 14.17 -6.08
N ALA A 31 -14.52 15.09 -6.78
CA ALA A 31 -13.23 15.64 -6.37
C ALA A 31 -13.31 16.37 -5.03
N TYR A 32 -14.37 17.20 -4.84
CA TYR A 32 -14.65 17.88 -3.58
C TYR A 32 -14.76 16.88 -2.42
N ALA A 33 -15.63 15.89 -2.57
CA ALA A 33 -15.85 14.86 -1.54
C ALA A 33 -14.55 14.09 -1.19
N LYS A 34 -13.70 13.83 -2.21
CA LYS A 34 -12.41 13.17 -2.02
C LYS A 34 -11.44 14.02 -1.20
N VAL A 35 -11.28 15.30 -1.54
CA VAL A 35 -10.38 16.22 -0.83
C VAL A 35 -10.91 16.48 0.59
N GLU A 36 -12.23 16.67 0.74
CA GLU A 36 -12.87 16.85 2.05
C GLU A 36 -12.62 15.63 2.95
N SER A 37 -12.83 14.41 2.44
CA SER A 37 -12.59 13.17 3.19
C SER A 37 -11.12 13.05 3.65
N TYR A 38 -10.17 13.49 2.83
CA TYR A 38 -8.77 13.51 3.20
C TYR A 38 -8.48 14.44 4.39
N PHE A 39 -8.99 15.66 4.37
CA PHE A 39 -8.81 16.60 5.49
C PHE A 39 -9.56 16.16 6.73
N HIS A 40 -10.70 15.50 6.59
CA HIS A 40 -11.38 14.84 7.71
C HIS A 40 -10.54 13.71 8.33
N ALA A 41 -9.85 12.93 7.51
CA ALA A 41 -8.92 11.89 7.99
C ALA A 41 -7.75 12.49 8.79
N LEU A 42 -7.32 13.72 8.46
CA LEU A 42 -6.38 14.51 9.25
C LEU A 42 -7.01 15.16 10.49
N ARG A 43 -8.27 14.84 10.78
CA ARG A 43 -9.04 15.32 11.93
C ARG A 43 -9.24 16.84 11.98
N ILE A 44 -9.25 17.53 10.84
CA ILE A 44 -9.57 18.94 10.76
C ILE A 44 -11.07 19.09 11.04
N ARG A 45 -11.42 19.71 12.17
CA ARG A 45 -12.80 19.84 12.67
C ARG A 45 -13.43 21.19 12.35
N ASN A 46 -12.62 22.22 12.17
CA ASN A 46 -13.12 23.56 11.83
C ASN A 46 -13.67 23.55 10.41
N LYS A 47 -15.00 23.60 10.27
CA LYS A 47 -15.70 23.54 8.97
C LYS A 47 -15.33 24.69 8.04
N VAL A 48 -15.10 25.89 8.59
CA VAL A 48 -14.72 27.07 7.80
C VAL A 48 -13.31 26.89 7.22
N LEU A 49 -12.38 26.43 8.04
CA LEU A 49 -11.04 26.10 7.60
C LEU A 49 -11.07 24.99 6.55
N LEU A 50 -11.79 23.91 6.83
CA LEU A 50 -11.96 22.77 5.92
C LEU A 50 -12.45 23.23 4.54
N GLY A 51 -13.53 24.00 4.49
CA GLY A 51 -14.07 24.53 3.24
C GLY A 51 -13.05 25.39 2.48
N ARG A 52 -12.28 26.26 3.17
CA ARG A 52 -11.22 27.06 2.54
C ARG A 52 -10.12 26.18 1.94
N LEU A 53 -9.69 25.15 2.66
CA LEU A 53 -8.64 24.23 2.19
C LEU A 53 -9.09 23.44 0.97
N VAL A 54 -10.31 22.89 1.00
CA VAL A 54 -10.88 22.16 -0.15
C VAL A 54 -10.96 23.06 -1.37
N ILE A 55 -11.52 24.27 -1.22
CA ILE A 55 -11.64 25.25 -2.32
C ILE A 55 -10.25 25.65 -2.84
N HIS A 56 -9.26 25.80 -1.96
CA HIS A 56 -7.89 26.13 -2.38
C HIS A 56 -7.30 25.04 -3.29
N VAL A 57 -7.42 23.77 -2.90
CA VAL A 57 -6.94 22.63 -3.70
C VAL A 57 -7.70 22.54 -5.03
N LEU A 58 -9.02 22.62 -4.99
CA LEU A 58 -9.84 22.54 -6.21
C LEU A 58 -9.55 23.68 -7.20
N LYS A 59 -9.34 24.90 -6.71
CA LYS A 59 -8.94 26.02 -7.60
C LYS A 59 -7.60 25.78 -8.28
N ARG A 60 -6.64 25.13 -7.63
CA ARG A 60 -5.38 24.72 -8.25
C ARG A 60 -5.61 23.63 -9.30
N ALA A 61 -6.37 22.58 -8.96
CA ALA A 61 -6.72 21.51 -9.87
C ALA A 61 -7.49 22.00 -11.11
N MET A 62 -8.44 22.92 -10.94
CA MET A 62 -9.17 23.54 -12.05
C MET A 62 -8.26 24.30 -13.04
N ARG A 63 -7.21 24.96 -12.55
CA ARG A 63 -6.24 25.64 -13.42
C ARG A 63 -5.42 24.65 -14.25
N ARG A 64 -5.10 23.49 -13.68
CA ARG A 64 -4.40 22.42 -14.40
C ARG A 64 -5.30 21.66 -15.37
N ALA A 65 -6.59 21.58 -15.10
CA ALA A 65 -7.53 20.80 -15.89
C ALA A 65 -7.55 21.19 -17.37
N ALA A 66 -7.29 22.45 -17.68
CA ALA A 66 -7.20 22.95 -19.06
C ALA A 66 -5.93 22.45 -19.79
N GLN A 67 -4.87 22.15 -19.06
CA GLN A 67 -3.58 21.70 -19.61
C GLN A 67 -3.47 20.18 -19.68
N GLU A 68 -4.23 19.47 -18.83
CA GLU A 68 -4.19 18.02 -18.68
C GLU A 68 -5.58 17.39 -18.87
N PRO A 69 -6.12 17.41 -20.09
CA PRO A 69 -7.49 16.93 -20.36
C PRO A 69 -7.67 15.42 -20.16
N GLN A 70 -6.60 14.65 -20.13
CA GLN A 70 -6.62 13.19 -19.97
C GLN A 70 -6.87 12.75 -18.53
N LEU A 71 -6.54 13.59 -17.53
CA LEU A 71 -6.73 13.25 -16.11
C LEU A 71 -8.14 13.64 -15.65
N SER A 72 -8.77 12.84 -14.82
CA SER A 72 -10.05 13.17 -14.19
C SER A 72 -9.92 14.31 -13.18
N ALA A 73 -11.02 15.01 -12.89
CA ALA A 73 -11.02 16.05 -11.85
C ALA A 73 -10.58 15.54 -10.49
N THR A 74 -10.91 14.28 -10.17
CA THR A 74 -10.53 13.63 -8.91
C THR A 74 -9.04 13.32 -8.84
N GLU A 75 -8.42 12.90 -9.94
CA GLU A 75 -6.97 12.66 -10.01
C GLU A 75 -6.21 13.97 -9.88
N LEU A 76 -6.59 14.99 -10.64
CA LEU A 76 -5.99 16.33 -10.54
C LEU A 76 -6.08 16.90 -9.13
N ALA A 77 -7.24 16.77 -8.49
CA ALA A 77 -7.42 17.26 -7.12
C ALA A 77 -6.57 16.46 -6.11
N ALA A 78 -6.40 15.15 -6.31
CA ALA A 78 -5.57 14.33 -5.44
C ALA A 78 -4.08 14.68 -5.58
N GLU A 79 -3.59 14.89 -6.80
CA GLU A 79 -2.21 15.32 -7.05
C GLU A 79 -1.95 16.72 -6.48
N GLU A 80 -2.85 17.69 -6.73
CA GLU A 80 -2.70 19.04 -6.19
C GLU A 80 -2.74 19.06 -4.66
N MET A 81 -3.57 18.25 -4.06
CA MET A 81 -3.60 18.09 -2.61
C MET A 81 -2.25 17.59 -2.07
N ASP A 82 -1.66 16.58 -2.72
CA ASP A 82 -0.35 16.05 -2.31
C ASP A 82 0.75 17.09 -2.50
N LEU A 83 0.73 17.83 -3.60
CA LEU A 83 1.67 18.93 -3.87
C LEU A 83 1.56 20.04 -2.83
N VAL A 84 0.35 20.54 -2.55
CA VAL A 84 0.12 21.62 -1.57
C VAL A 84 0.60 21.21 -0.17
N VAL A 85 0.30 19.97 0.24
CA VAL A 85 0.75 19.46 1.54
C VAL A 85 2.26 19.31 1.58
N THR A 86 2.86 18.79 0.51
CA THR A 86 4.32 18.61 0.41
C THR A 86 5.07 19.95 0.38
N GLU A 87 4.58 20.91 -0.40
CA GLU A 87 5.12 22.28 -0.45
C GLU A 87 5.09 22.94 0.93
N TRP A 88 3.97 22.83 1.62
CA TRP A 88 3.81 23.38 2.97
C TRP A 88 4.75 22.73 3.98
N PHE A 89 4.89 21.37 3.96
CA PHE A 89 5.86 20.69 4.82
C PHE A 89 7.29 21.12 4.54
N GLY A 90 7.67 21.24 3.27
CA GLY A 90 8.99 21.72 2.88
C GLY A 90 9.29 23.09 3.46
N GLN A 91 8.31 24.00 3.44
CA GLN A 91 8.45 25.33 4.02
C GLN A 91 8.55 25.31 5.55
N VAL A 92 7.68 24.55 6.24
CA VAL A 92 7.66 24.46 7.71
C VAL A 92 8.94 23.83 8.25
N LEU A 93 9.42 22.76 7.60
CA LEU A 93 10.61 22.03 8.03
C LEU A 93 11.90 22.69 7.55
N GLN A 94 11.83 23.63 6.60
CA GLN A 94 12.97 24.26 5.93
C GLN A 94 13.91 23.24 5.28
N GLU A 95 13.35 22.11 4.87
CA GLU A 95 14.06 21.10 4.11
C GLU A 95 13.85 21.35 2.62
N ALA A 96 14.94 21.46 1.87
CA ALA A 96 14.85 21.53 0.42
C ALA A 96 14.25 20.20 -0.11
N PRO A 97 13.27 20.25 -1.00
CA PRO A 97 12.67 19.06 -1.59
C PRO A 97 13.66 18.43 -2.58
N VAL A 98 14.66 17.71 -2.08
CA VAL A 98 15.59 16.97 -2.92
C VAL A 98 15.02 15.56 -3.09
N GLY A 99 14.30 15.34 -4.19
CA GLY A 99 14.01 14.02 -4.74
C GLY A 99 13.11 13.06 -3.93
N ALA A 100 12.65 13.44 -2.74
CA ALA A 100 11.92 12.56 -1.83
C ALA A 100 10.51 13.07 -1.46
N ASN A 101 9.84 13.75 -2.38
CA ASN A 101 8.54 14.39 -2.14
C ASN A 101 7.51 13.44 -1.52
N HIS A 102 7.46 12.19 -1.98
CA HIS A 102 6.52 11.20 -1.44
C HIS A 102 6.84 10.82 0.01
N MET A 103 8.11 10.66 0.36
CA MET A 103 8.51 10.33 1.75
C MET A 103 8.26 11.51 2.69
N LEU A 104 8.50 12.75 2.21
CA LEU A 104 8.23 13.95 2.98
C LEU A 104 6.74 14.05 3.31
N SER A 105 5.87 13.86 2.34
CA SER A 105 4.42 13.95 2.51
C SER A 105 3.89 12.85 3.45
N THR A 106 4.34 11.62 3.31
CA THR A 106 3.91 10.48 4.15
C THR A 106 4.36 10.66 5.60
N ARG A 107 5.64 10.95 5.79
CA ARG A 107 6.23 11.20 7.11
C ARG A 107 5.64 12.45 7.76
N GLY A 108 5.42 13.50 6.96
CA GLY A 108 4.78 14.73 7.42
C GLY A 108 3.36 14.50 7.91
N ARG A 109 2.56 13.68 7.23
CA ARG A 109 1.20 13.32 7.68
C ARG A 109 1.20 12.62 9.04
N LEU A 110 2.15 11.73 9.28
CA LEU A 110 2.32 11.11 10.59
C LEU A 110 2.75 12.14 11.64
N ALA A 111 3.65 13.06 11.28
CA ALA A 111 4.07 14.14 12.17
C ALA A 111 2.89 15.04 12.59
N LEU A 112 1.95 15.34 11.68
CA LEU A 112 0.72 16.09 11.99
C LEU A 112 -0.10 15.43 13.10
N LEU A 113 -0.19 14.11 13.10
CA LEU A 113 -0.91 13.37 14.14
C LEU A 113 -0.17 13.43 15.48
N LEU A 114 1.17 13.37 15.45
CA LEU A 114 2.01 13.42 16.65
C LEU A 114 2.04 14.81 17.31
N VAL A 115 1.88 15.88 16.55
CA VAL A 115 1.87 17.27 17.03
C VAL A 115 0.53 17.70 17.61
N ASP A 116 -0.49 16.82 17.55
CA ASP A 116 -1.87 17.20 17.88
C ASP A 116 -2.36 18.41 17.04
N MET A 117 -2.14 18.32 15.74
CA MET A 117 -2.61 19.32 14.79
C MET A 117 -4.11 19.67 14.96
N PRO A 118 -5.00 18.68 15.19
CA PRO A 118 -6.43 18.97 15.32
C PRO A 118 -6.79 19.75 16.60
N GLY A 119 -6.00 19.63 17.64
CA GLY A 119 -6.26 20.29 18.92
C GLY A 119 -5.62 21.68 19.01
N LYS A 120 -4.30 21.71 18.88
CA LYS A 120 -3.53 22.92 19.20
C LYS A 120 -3.20 23.79 17.99
N TRP A 121 -2.96 23.17 16.81
CA TRP A 121 -2.33 23.87 15.70
C TRP A 121 -3.17 23.91 14.41
N GLN A 122 -4.46 23.60 14.50
CA GLN A 122 -5.35 23.48 13.34
C GLN A 122 -5.31 24.70 12.41
N GLU A 123 -5.19 25.91 12.96
CA GLU A 123 -5.17 27.14 12.19
C GLU A 123 -3.85 27.34 11.41
N GLN A 124 -2.78 26.66 11.84
CA GLN A 124 -1.48 26.75 11.18
C GLN A 124 -1.36 25.81 9.97
N PHE A 125 -2.28 24.85 9.85
CA PHE A 125 -2.27 23.89 8.76
C PHE A 125 -2.52 24.55 7.41
N LEU A 126 -1.58 24.39 6.49
CA LEU A 126 -1.56 25.02 5.17
C LEU A 126 -1.66 26.57 5.21
N HIS A 127 -1.39 27.18 6.36
CA HIS A 127 -1.28 28.62 6.48
C HIS A 127 0.08 29.09 5.96
N PRO A 128 0.16 30.25 5.25
CA PRO A 128 1.44 30.84 4.85
C PRO A 128 2.24 31.33 6.07
N PRO A 129 3.58 31.47 5.95
CA PRO A 129 4.40 32.04 7.02
C PRO A 129 3.98 33.50 7.33
N PRO A 130 4.26 34.03 8.54
CA PRO A 130 5.11 33.44 9.58
C PRO A 130 4.34 32.48 10.50
N TRP A 131 5.02 31.42 10.92
CA TRP A 131 4.48 30.48 11.93
C TRP A 131 5.09 30.74 13.30
N PRO A 132 4.39 30.37 14.40
CA PRO A 132 4.94 30.42 15.75
C PRO A 132 6.16 29.51 15.86
N GLU A 133 7.21 29.96 16.54
CA GLU A 133 8.44 29.16 16.73
C GLU A 133 8.17 27.83 17.45
N GLU A 134 7.26 27.86 18.42
CA GLU A 134 6.80 26.65 19.13
C GLU A 134 6.22 25.61 18.16
N PHE A 135 5.45 26.06 17.16
CA PHE A 135 4.87 25.19 16.15
C PHE A 135 5.96 24.56 15.27
N ILE A 136 6.90 25.37 14.78
CA ILE A 136 8.01 24.89 13.95
C ILE A 136 8.84 23.86 14.72
N LYS A 137 9.16 24.15 15.98
CA LYS A 137 9.92 23.23 16.85
C LYS A 137 9.17 21.92 17.06
N ALA A 138 7.88 21.99 17.40
CA ALA A 138 7.04 20.82 17.61
C ALA A 138 6.94 19.96 16.34
N MET A 139 6.78 20.60 15.16
CA MET A 139 6.72 19.91 13.88
C MET A 139 8.04 19.19 13.54
N ARG A 140 9.17 19.84 13.76
CA ARG A 140 10.49 19.21 13.53
C ARG A 140 10.70 18.01 14.44
N GLU A 141 10.42 18.14 15.73
CA GLU A 141 10.53 17.01 16.67
C GLU A 141 9.60 15.85 16.29
N ALA A 142 8.36 16.16 15.93
CA ALA A 142 7.41 15.14 15.49
C ALA A 142 7.84 14.49 14.16
N TYR A 143 8.36 15.27 13.23
CA TYR A 143 8.86 14.76 11.96
C TYR A 143 10.07 13.81 12.16
N LEU A 144 10.97 14.14 13.09
CA LEU A 144 12.07 13.25 13.45
C LEU A 144 11.56 11.94 14.08
N ARG A 145 10.56 12.02 14.96
CA ARG A 145 9.92 10.83 15.57
C ARG A 145 9.09 10.02 14.57
N ALA A 146 8.48 10.66 13.59
CA ALA A 146 7.73 10.01 12.53
C ALA A 146 8.62 9.30 11.50
N GLY A 147 9.93 9.56 11.54
CA GLY A 147 10.89 8.80 10.77
C GLY A 147 10.83 7.34 11.19
N PRO A 148 11.00 6.43 10.24
CA PRO A 148 11.21 5.06 10.62
C PRO A 148 12.50 5.03 11.44
N ASP A 149 12.39 4.77 12.73
CA ASP A 149 13.41 4.07 13.46
C ASP A 149 13.47 2.65 12.88
N PHE A 150 13.78 2.58 11.60
CA PHE A 150 14.29 1.37 11.00
C PHE A 150 15.76 1.22 11.44
N GLN A 151 15.99 1.13 12.72
CA GLN A 151 16.82 0.02 13.10
C GLN A 151 16.08 -1.15 12.47
N LEU A 152 16.67 -1.69 11.42
CA LEU A 152 16.38 -3.03 10.97
C LEU A 152 16.33 -3.85 12.26
N ALA A 153 15.12 -3.99 12.84
CA ALA A 153 14.93 -4.97 13.85
C ALA A 153 15.50 -6.18 13.14
N LYS A 154 16.60 -6.71 13.63
CA LYS A 154 17.05 -8.04 13.26
C LYS A 154 15.91 -8.93 13.70
N MET A 155 14.84 -8.94 12.92
CA MET A 155 13.88 -10.01 12.95
C MET A 155 14.70 -11.21 12.47
N ALA A 156 15.42 -11.81 13.42
CA ALA A 156 15.80 -13.17 13.26
C ALA A 156 14.47 -13.86 12.95
N PRO A 157 14.29 -14.41 11.75
CA PRO A 157 13.07 -15.12 11.43
C PRO A 157 12.91 -16.13 12.56
N ARG A 158 11.90 -15.94 13.41
CA ARG A 158 11.56 -16.99 14.38
C ARG A 158 11.36 -18.21 13.52
N PRO A 159 12.09 -19.30 13.79
CA PRO A 159 11.79 -20.54 13.10
C PRO A 159 10.31 -20.79 13.39
N LEU A 160 9.48 -20.63 12.36
CA LEU A 160 8.09 -21.03 12.43
C LEU A 160 8.15 -22.54 12.67
N ASP A 161 7.84 -22.94 13.90
CA ASP A 161 7.69 -24.33 14.24
C ASP A 161 6.39 -24.81 13.59
N LEU A 162 6.51 -25.14 12.30
CA LEU A 162 5.40 -25.61 11.47
C LEU A 162 5.08 -27.09 11.78
N GLY A 163 5.62 -27.63 12.88
CA GLY A 163 5.39 -29.02 13.27
C GLY A 163 5.72 -30.00 12.12
N PRO A 164 4.91 -31.02 11.88
CA PRO A 164 5.16 -32.01 10.83
C PRO A 164 5.14 -31.42 9.40
N ILE A 165 4.62 -30.21 9.19
CA ILE A 165 4.63 -29.54 7.87
C ILE A 165 6.03 -29.00 7.54
N ALA A 166 6.85 -28.68 8.53
CA ALA A 166 8.24 -28.26 8.32
C ALA A 166 9.10 -29.37 7.68
N THR A 167 8.76 -30.62 7.93
CA THR A 167 9.46 -31.78 7.31
C THR A 167 9.14 -31.89 5.82
N LEU A 168 7.95 -31.44 5.39
CA LEU A 168 7.57 -31.44 3.98
C LEU A 168 8.26 -30.31 3.20
N SER A 169 8.51 -29.14 3.83
CA SER A 169 9.24 -28.04 3.20
C SER A 169 10.72 -28.37 2.97
N ASN A 170 11.31 -29.23 3.81
CA ASN A 170 12.66 -29.73 3.63
C ASN A 170 12.79 -30.74 2.46
N LEU A 171 11.68 -31.33 1.98
CA LEU A 171 11.67 -32.14 0.77
C LEU A 171 12.04 -31.33 -0.50
N SER A 172 11.68 -30.06 -0.54
CA SER A 172 12.04 -29.17 -1.66
C SER A 172 13.53 -28.81 -1.71
N MET A 173 14.25 -29.00 -0.60
CA MET A 173 15.70 -28.81 -0.49
C MET A 173 16.52 -30.06 -0.83
N LEU A 174 15.86 -31.17 -1.11
CA LEU A 174 16.58 -32.33 -1.62
C LEU A 174 17.16 -31.98 -3.00
N PRO A 175 18.48 -32.15 -3.22
CA PRO A 175 19.07 -31.86 -4.50
C PRO A 175 18.33 -32.61 -5.58
N PHE A 176 17.92 -31.91 -6.62
CA PHE A 176 17.06 -32.39 -7.72
C PHE A 176 17.41 -33.80 -8.23
N ARG A 177 18.70 -34.17 -8.18
CA ARG A 177 19.21 -35.50 -8.49
C ARG A 177 18.65 -36.62 -7.56
N LYS A 178 18.51 -36.35 -6.25
CA LYS A 178 17.95 -37.32 -5.31
C LYS A 178 16.45 -37.51 -5.51
N MET A 179 15.75 -36.42 -5.86
CA MET A 179 14.33 -36.48 -6.16
C MET A 179 14.03 -37.28 -7.43
N ILE A 180 14.84 -37.11 -8.48
CA ILE A 180 14.76 -37.94 -9.71
C ILE A 180 15.03 -39.41 -9.39
N PHE A 181 16.02 -39.70 -8.54
CA PHE A 181 16.34 -41.08 -8.15
C PHE A 181 15.18 -41.73 -7.40
N VAL A 182 14.55 -41.03 -6.46
CA VAL A 182 13.38 -41.53 -5.73
C VAL A 182 12.21 -41.82 -6.68
N TRP A 183 11.95 -40.91 -7.62
CA TRP A 183 10.91 -41.07 -8.64
C TRP A 183 11.21 -42.26 -9.56
N PHE A 184 12.45 -42.42 -9.94
CA PHE A 184 12.88 -43.57 -10.78
C PHE A 184 12.70 -44.90 -10.06
N LEU A 185 13.05 -44.93 -8.76
CA LEU A 185 12.90 -46.14 -7.93
C LEU A 185 11.41 -46.48 -7.72
N LEU A 186 10.55 -45.48 -7.54
CA LEU A 186 9.10 -45.61 -7.40
C LEU A 186 8.46 -46.10 -8.71
N MET A 187 8.90 -45.57 -9.85
CA MET A 187 8.50 -46.05 -11.18
C MET A 187 8.91 -47.49 -11.44
N LEU A 188 10.13 -47.86 -11.07
CA LEU A 188 10.64 -49.21 -11.20
C LEU A 188 9.86 -50.20 -10.33
N LEU A 189 9.55 -49.79 -9.10
CA LEU A 189 8.70 -50.58 -8.20
C LEU A 189 7.31 -50.79 -8.81
N PHE A 190 6.72 -49.77 -9.37
CA PHE A 190 5.41 -49.84 -10.01
C PHE A 190 5.40 -50.75 -11.24
N VAL A 191 6.45 -50.69 -12.07
CA VAL A 191 6.60 -51.59 -13.23
C VAL A 191 6.74 -53.03 -12.80
N VAL A 192 7.55 -53.32 -11.75
CA VAL A 192 7.70 -54.65 -11.20
C VAL A 192 6.37 -55.18 -10.65
N LEU A 193 5.65 -54.38 -9.90
CA LEU A 193 4.33 -54.72 -9.37
C LEU A 193 3.32 -54.96 -10.50
N PHE A 194 3.32 -54.14 -11.54
CA PHE A 194 2.47 -54.31 -12.71
C PHE A 194 2.79 -55.63 -13.47
N VAL A 195 4.06 -55.90 -13.71
CA VAL A 195 4.49 -57.18 -14.36
C VAL A 195 4.10 -58.38 -13.53
N VAL A 196 4.30 -58.33 -12.22
CA VAL A 196 3.94 -59.42 -11.31
C VAL A 196 2.41 -59.61 -11.27
N THR A 197 1.62 -58.53 -11.21
CA THR A 197 0.15 -58.63 -11.21
C THR A 197 -0.43 -59.03 -12.56
N HIS A 198 0.15 -58.54 -13.65
CA HIS A 198 -0.34 -58.89 -14.98
C HIS A 198 0.03 -60.31 -15.41
N ASN A 199 1.18 -60.83 -14.94
CA ASN A 199 1.66 -62.17 -15.26
C ASN A 199 1.28 -63.23 -14.19
N SER A 200 0.39 -62.86 -13.31
CA SER A 200 0.02 -63.65 -12.10
C SER A 200 -0.61 -65.01 -12.39
N GLN A 201 -1.05 -65.27 -13.62
CA GLN A 201 -1.58 -66.59 -13.98
C GLN A 201 -0.50 -67.62 -14.40
N GLN A 202 0.73 -67.20 -14.67
CA GLN A 202 1.82 -68.14 -15.08
C GLN A 202 2.98 -68.29 -14.06
N ASN A 203 3.10 -67.44 -13.04
CA ASN A 203 4.32 -67.32 -12.26
C ASN A 203 4.15 -67.45 -10.75
N HIS A 204 3.28 -68.37 -10.30
CA HIS A 204 3.30 -68.80 -8.89
C HIS A 204 4.67 -69.29 -8.42
N HIS A 205 5.52 -69.79 -9.33
CA HIS A 205 6.86 -70.25 -9.03
C HIS A 205 7.84 -69.13 -8.65
N LEU A 206 7.84 -68.01 -9.39
CA LEU A 206 8.75 -66.86 -9.17
C LEU A 206 8.45 -66.07 -7.88
N LEU A 207 7.18 -66.02 -7.51
CA LEU A 207 6.79 -65.37 -6.25
C LEU A 207 7.30 -66.17 -5.03
N ASN A 208 7.27 -67.50 -5.09
CA ASN A 208 7.81 -68.33 -4.03
C ASN A 208 9.33 -68.23 -3.92
N GLU A 209 10.04 -68.16 -5.03
CA GLU A 209 11.49 -67.96 -5.01
C GLU A 209 11.86 -66.55 -4.47
N PHE A 210 11.15 -65.50 -4.85
CA PHE A 210 11.40 -64.18 -4.33
C PHE A 210 11.13 -64.07 -2.82
N VAL A 211 10.05 -64.64 -2.34
CA VAL A 211 9.72 -64.67 -0.91
C VAL A 211 10.77 -65.50 -0.12
N THR A 212 11.27 -66.61 -0.68
CA THR A 212 12.34 -67.36 -0.06
C THR A 212 13.67 -66.65 -0.03
N TRP A 213 13.99 -65.90 -1.11
CA TRP A 213 15.21 -65.11 -1.18
C TRP A 213 15.16 -63.90 -0.18
N VAL A 214 14.03 -63.21 -0.06
CA VAL A 214 13.84 -62.12 0.94
C VAL A 214 13.93 -62.67 2.36
N ARG A 215 13.37 -63.85 2.63
CA ARG A 215 13.47 -64.49 3.97
C ARG A 215 14.91 -64.79 4.34
N ASN A 216 15.69 -65.30 3.39
CA ASN A 216 17.11 -65.65 3.63
C ASN A 216 18.03 -64.40 3.70
N LEU A 217 17.55 -63.24 3.39
CA LEU A 217 18.31 -61.99 3.49
C LEU A 217 18.19 -61.37 4.91
N PHE A 218 17.17 -61.76 5.68
CA PHE A 218 16.87 -61.23 7.01
C PHE A 218 17.06 -62.28 8.17
N ASP A 219 17.41 -63.55 7.86
CA ASP A 219 17.94 -64.48 8.77
C ASP A 219 19.48 -64.49 8.72
#